data_5cb4c4d951a19b78925bce8c71014dc2
#
_entry.id   5cb4c4d951a19b78925bce8c71014dc2
#
_cell.length_a   1.000
_cell.length_b   1.000
_cell.length_c   1.000
_cell.angle_alpha   90.00
_cell.angle_beta   90.00
_cell.angle_gamma   90.00
#
_symmetry.space_group_name_H-M   'P 1'
#
loop_
_entity.id
_entity.type
_entity.pdbx_description
1 polymer ?
#
loop_
_entity_poly.entity_id
_entity_poly.type
_entity_poly.pdbx_seq_one_letter_code
_entity_poly.pdbx_strand_id
1 'polypeptide(L)'
;SAMIANEMHIEPEDSQSLIAASLLYDFGYLSVPKSILDKNEDLSASDRDLIQLKSEHGYEIIRPHFAELGLNDTSLEIIQNIIFEDHATISPRLPKPPVQLLIDILKAADKFDRLTAMNINHAPMSELAAMTFFYSHISEYNRSVIAALADSIQILPTGACLDFANGEKGLVLADNPADFLHPMILNFKDNQIYDLSNPETSDQLQIVDIMKTMDNRIAIDSDTLKQFVADPYIKATADRFRAQKEKINQ
;
A
#
# COMPACT_ATOMS: atom_id res chain seq x y z
N SER A 1 4.54 -0.67 -7.72
CA SER A 1 5.65 0.30 -7.80
C SER A 1 5.30 1.51 -8.66
N ALA A 2 4.82 1.34 -9.92
CA ALA A 2 4.56 2.45 -10.86
C ALA A 2 3.55 3.48 -10.33
N MET A 3 2.47 3.05 -9.69
CA MET A 3 1.46 3.94 -9.12
C MET A 3 2.03 4.81 -7.99
N ILE A 4 2.82 4.21 -7.10
CA ILE A 4 3.50 4.93 -6.01
C ILE A 4 4.49 5.96 -6.58
N ALA A 5 5.30 5.55 -7.58
CA ALA A 5 6.25 6.46 -8.24
C ALA A 5 5.56 7.65 -8.90
N ASN A 6 4.40 7.42 -9.54
CA ASN A 6 3.60 8.50 -10.14
C ASN A 6 3.04 9.44 -9.07
N GLU A 7 2.52 8.92 -7.96
CA GLU A 7 2.00 9.73 -6.85
C GLU A 7 3.09 10.58 -6.18
N MET A 8 4.31 10.04 -6.11
CA MET A 8 5.48 10.75 -5.58
C MET A 8 6.16 11.66 -6.60
N HIS A 9 5.63 11.78 -7.81
CA HIS A 9 6.22 12.59 -8.89
C HIS A 9 7.70 12.25 -9.18
N ILE A 10 8.02 10.94 -9.11
CA ILE A 10 9.38 10.48 -9.43
C ILE A 10 9.69 10.78 -10.90
N GLU A 11 10.90 11.27 -11.16
CA GLU A 11 11.36 11.60 -12.50
C GLU A 11 11.19 10.42 -13.47
N PRO A 12 10.81 10.65 -14.73
CA PRO A 12 10.51 9.58 -15.68
C PRO A 12 11.62 8.55 -15.87
N GLU A 13 12.89 8.97 -15.84
CA GLU A 13 14.04 8.07 -15.98
C GLU A 13 14.18 7.13 -14.77
N ASP A 14 14.02 7.66 -13.55
CA ASP A 14 14.04 6.88 -12.32
C ASP A 14 12.82 5.95 -12.22
N SER A 15 11.64 6.42 -12.62
CA SER A 15 10.42 5.60 -12.70
C SER A 15 10.60 4.44 -13.68
N GLN A 16 11.22 4.66 -14.84
CA GLN A 16 11.50 3.60 -15.79
C GLN A 16 12.48 2.57 -15.22
N SER A 17 13.51 3.03 -14.52
CA SER A 17 14.50 2.17 -13.86
C SER A 17 13.85 1.31 -12.77
N LEU A 18 12.96 1.89 -11.97
CA LEU A 18 12.19 1.20 -10.93
C LEU A 18 11.24 0.16 -11.53
N ILE A 19 10.51 0.51 -12.59
CA ILE A 19 9.58 -0.42 -13.26
C ILE A 19 10.34 -1.61 -13.84
N ALA A 20 11.47 -1.37 -14.52
CA ALA A 20 12.30 -2.42 -15.08
C ALA A 20 12.85 -3.35 -13.97
N ALA A 21 13.31 -2.79 -12.86
CA ALA A 21 13.74 -3.56 -11.70
C ALA A 21 12.57 -4.39 -11.10
N SER A 22 11.39 -3.79 -10.97
CA SER A 22 10.17 -4.45 -10.43
C SER A 22 9.71 -5.67 -11.24
N LEU A 23 10.04 -5.73 -12.51
CA LEU A 23 9.68 -6.85 -13.39
C LEU A 23 10.68 -8.01 -13.29
N LEU A 24 11.89 -7.77 -12.81
CA LEU A 24 12.99 -8.73 -12.92
C LEU A 24 13.66 -9.11 -11.58
N TYR A 25 13.38 -8.42 -10.46
CA TYR A 25 14.03 -8.69 -9.17
C TYR A 25 13.78 -10.12 -8.67
N ASP A 26 12.63 -10.69 -9.01
CA ASP A 26 12.22 -12.04 -8.60
C ASP A 26 12.45 -13.12 -9.69
N PHE A 27 13.20 -12.79 -10.76
CA PHE A 27 13.48 -13.70 -11.89
C PHE A 27 14.04 -15.06 -11.43
N GLY A 28 14.81 -15.08 -10.35
CA GLY A 28 15.34 -16.30 -9.75
C GLY A 28 14.28 -17.31 -9.31
N TYR A 29 13.05 -16.84 -8.97
CA TYR A 29 11.94 -17.72 -8.59
C TYR A 29 11.54 -18.70 -9.72
N LEU A 30 11.79 -18.37 -10.98
CA LEU A 30 11.55 -19.28 -12.11
C LEU A 30 12.35 -20.60 -12.00
N SER A 31 13.45 -20.61 -11.26
CA SER A 31 14.28 -21.77 -11.03
C SER A 31 14.04 -22.47 -9.68
N VAL A 32 13.13 -21.97 -8.86
CA VAL A 32 12.72 -22.61 -7.59
C VAL A 32 11.84 -23.82 -7.93
N PRO A 33 12.10 -25.00 -7.33
CA PRO A 33 11.25 -26.18 -7.55
C PRO A 33 9.79 -25.91 -7.17
N LYS A 34 8.88 -26.32 -8.04
CA LYS A 34 7.44 -26.15 -7.82
C LYS A 34 6.97 -26.78 -6.51
N SER A 35 7.60 -27.90 -6.09
CA SER A 35 7.33 -28.56 -4.81
C SER A 35 7.60 -27.70 -3.58
N ILE A 36 8.40 -26.63 -3.71
CA ILE A 36 8.64 -25.64 -2.66
C ILE A 36 7.64 -24.49 -2.77
N LEU A 37 7.42 -23.99 -3.99
CA LEU A 37 6.48 -22.88 -4.23
C LEU A 37 5.03 -23.26 -3.91
N ASP A 38 4.64 -24.52 -4.10
CA ASP A 38 3.28 -25.01 -3.85
C ASP A 38 3.08 -25.56 -2.41
N LYS A 39 4.03 -25.37 -1.50
CA LYS A 39 3.86 -25.80 -0.09
C LYS A 39 2.74 -25.03 0.58
N ASN A 40 1.80 -25.78 1.20
CA ASN A 40 0.72 -25.25 2.01
C ASN A 40 1.11 -25.07 3.50
N GLU A 41 2.37 -25.39 3.84
CA GLU A 41 2.94 -25.31 5.17
C GLU A 41 3.99 -24.20 5.22
N ASP A 42 4.37 -23.77 6.40
CA ASP A 42 5.46 -22.83 6.57
C ASP A 42 6.75 -23.36 5.93
N LEU A 43 7.42 -22.50 5.18
CA LEU A 43 8.70 -22.85 4.58
C LEU A 43 9.73 -23.19 5.66
N SER A 44 10.41 -24.33 5.52
CA SER A 44 11.54 -24.69 6.37
C SER A 44 12.73 -23.74 6.17
N ALA A 45 13.69 -23.76 7.07
CA ALA A 45 14.93 -22.99 6.89
C ALA A 45 15.64 -23.36 5.57
N SER A 46 15.72 -24.66 5.25
CA SER A 46 16.33 -25.13 4.01
C SER A 46 15.57 -24.72 2.74
N ASP A 47 14.24 -24.56 2.82
CA ASP A 47 13.45 -24.04 1.70
C ASP A 47 13.77 -22.55 1.46
N ARG A 48 13.84 -21.78 2.55
CA ARG A 48 14.21 -20.34 2.48
C ARG A 48 15.63 -20.17 1.92
N ASP A 49 16.58 -20.95 2.40
CA ASP A 49 17.97 -20.92 1.91
C ASP A 49 18.02 -21.25 0.41
N LEU A 50 17.23 -22.23 -0.06
CA LEU A 50 17.17 -22.56 -1.47
C LEU A 50 16.52 -21.45 -2.32
N ILE A 51 15.44 -20.83 -1.83
CA ILE A 51 14.80 -19.68 -2.49
C ILE A 51 15.81 -18.54 -2.61
N GLN A 52 16.54 -18.21 -1.54
CA GLN A 52 17.56 -17.19 -1.52
C GLN A 52 18.67 -17.48 -2.54
N LEU A 53 19.21 -18.69 -2.53
CA LEU A 53 20.23 -19.13 -3.49
C LEU A 53 19.75 -18.99 -4.94
N LYS A 54 18.46 -19.29 -5.21
CA LYS A 54 17.88 -19.14 -6.55
C LYS A 54 17.68 -17.70 -6.95
N SER A 55 17.32 -16.83 -6.02
CA SER A 55 17.21 -15.38 -6.23
C SER A 55 18.56 -14.78 -6.60
N GLU A 56 19.62 -15.12 -5.88
CA GLU A 56 20.99 -14.71 -6.17
C GLU A 56 21.47 -15.22 -7.55
N HIS A 57 21.19 -16.49 -7.84
CA HIS A 57 21.52 -17.06 -9.16
C HIS A 57 20.76 -16.35 -10.28
N GLY A 58 19.49 -15.99 -10.06
CA GLY A 58 18.70 -15.16 -10.99
C GLY A 58 19.37 -13.82 -11.29
N TYR A 59 19.87 -13.13 -10.27
CA TYR A 59 20.62 -11.89 -10.44
C TYR A 59 21.90 -12.10 -11.29
N GLU A 60 22.68 -13.13 -11.03
CA GLU A 60 23.90 -13.44 -11.79
C GLU A 60 23.61 -13.78 -13.28
N ILE A 61 22.43 -14.31 -13.59
CA ILE A 61 21.97 -14.54 -14.97
C ILE A 61 21.60 -13.20 -15.64
N ILE A 62 20.89 -12.33 -14.94
CA ILE A 62 20.41 -11.05 -15.49
C ILE A 62 21.58 -10.09 -15.72
N ARG A 63 22.50 -10.01 -14.77
CA ARG A 63 23.57 -9.01 -14.72
C ARG A 63 24.39 -8.86 -16.01
N PRO A 64 24.90 -9.94 -16.68
CA PRO A 64 25.67 -9.78 -17.90
C PRO A 64 24.83 -9.31 -19.10
N HIS A 65 23.50 -9.44 -19.05
CA HIS A 65 22.56 -9.11 -20.13
C HIS A 65 21.72 -7.86 -19.85
N PHE A 66 22.06 -7.10 -18.81
CA PHE A 66 21.22 -6.01 -18.32
C PHE A 66 20.81 -4.99 -19.39
N ALA A 67 21.72 -4.59 -20.26
CA ALA A 67 21.45 -3.64 -21.32
C ALA A 67 20.47 -4.19 -22.37
N GLU A 68 20.58 -5.49 -22.69
CA GLU A 68 19.69 -6.19 -23.63
C GLU A 68 18.27 -6.31 -23.06
N LEU A 69 18.16 -6.41 -21.74
CA LEU A 69 16.88 -6.47 -20.99
C LEU A 69 16.27 -5.09 -20.72
N GLY A 70 16.90 -4.02 -21.19
CA GLY A 70 16.44 -2.65 -20.93
C GLY A 70 16.69 -2.15 -19.51
N LEU A 71 17.58 -2.81 -18.76
CA LEU A 71 18.04 -2.38 -17.45
C LEU A 71 19.20 -1.38 -17.59
N ASN A 72 19.30 -0.47 -16.63
CA ASN A 72 20.46 0.40 -16.45
C ASN A 72 21.12 0.16 -15.09
N ASP A 73 22.17 0.90 -14.78
CA ASP A 73 22.91 0.76 -13.53
C ASP A 73 22.01 0.96 -12.29
N THR A 74 21.08 1.92 -12.36
CA THR A 74 20.08 2.15 -11.30
C THR A 74 19.18 0.95 -11.11
N SER A 75 18.66 0.35 -12.18
CA SER A 75 17.83 -0.86 -12.11
C SER A 75 18.58 -2.02 -11.47
N LEU A 76 19.85 -2.22 -11.84
CA LEU A 76 20.69 -3.27 -11.24
C LEU A 76 20.97 -3.03 -9.76
N GLU A 77 21.22 -1.76 -9.37
CA GLU A 77 21.44 -1.39 -7.98
C GLU A 77 20.18 -1.65 -7.14
N ILE A 78 18.99 -1.36 -7.67
CA ILE A 78 17.70 -1.69 -7.02
C ILE A 78 17.57 -3.20 -6.84
N ILE A 79 17.71 -3.99 -7.90
CA ILE A 79 17.60 -5.46 -7.86
C ILE A 79 18.59 -6.04 -6.86
N GLN A 80 19.85 -5.60 -6.90
CA GLN A 80 20.89 -6.08 -5.99
C GLN A 80 20.54 -5.82 -4.53
N ASN A 81 20.07 -4.61 -4.21
CA ASN A 81 19.70 -4.26 -2.84
C ASN A 81 18.47 -5.01 -2.32
N ILE A 82 17.53 -5.38 -3.20
CA ILE A 82 16.37 -6.21 -2.81
C ILE A 82 16.80 -7.66 -2.55
N ILE A 83 17.61 -8.26 -3.43
CA ILE A 83 17.98 -9.67 -3.33
C ILE A 83 18.96 -9.92 -2.18
N PHE A 84 19.90 -9.01 -1.93
CA PHE A 84 21.00 -9.21 -0.98
C PHE A 84 20.81 -8.44 0.34
N GLU A 85 19.61 -7.95 0.64
CA GLU A 85 19.33 -7.15 1.83
C GLU A 85 19.73 -7.87 3.14
N ASP A 86 19.44 -9.17 3.23
CA ASP A 86 19.67 -9.98 4.43
C ASP A 86 21.03 -10.68 4.44
N HIS A 87 21.88 -10.45 3.42
CA HIS A 87 23.18 -11.12 3.30
C HIS A 87 24.31 -10.34 3.95
N ALA A 88 24.75 -10.79 5.13
CA ALA A 88 25.87 -10.21 5.87
C ALA A 88 27.23 -10.26 5.15
N THR A 89 27.36 -11.11 4.11
CA THR A 89 28.62 -11.32 3.35
C THR A 89 28.77 -10.44 2.12
N ILE A 90 27.68 -9.96 1.58
CA ILE A 90 27.67 -9.03 0.44
C ILE A 90 26.88 -7.82 0.92
N SER A 91 27.48 -6.99 1.77
CA SER A 91 26.86 -5.68 2.08
C SER A 91 26.73 -4.92 0.77
N PRO A 92 25.53 -4.71 0.25
CA PRO A 92 25.35 -3.82 -0.86
C PRO A 92 25.90 -2.45 -0.45
N ARG A 93 26.58 -1.79 -1.38
CA ARG A 93 27.03 -0.42 -1.17
C ARG A 93 25.80 0.41 -0.77
N LEU A 94 25.86 1.15 0.34
CA LEU A 94 24.75 2.02 0.74
C LEU A 94 24.30 2.83 -0.49
N PRO A 95 23.06 2.65 -0.95
CA PRO A 95 22.59 3.31 -2.15
C PRO A 95 22.57 4.83 -1.94
N LYS A 96 22.76 5.57 -3.01
CA LYS A 96 22.59 7.03 -2.97
C LYS A 96 21.11 7.36 -2.67
N PRO A 97 20.82 8.50 -2.03
CA PRO A 97 19.45 8.85 -1.64
C PRO A 97 18.37 8.67 -2.72
N PRO A 98 18.55 9.03 -4.01
CA PRO A 98 17.55 8.78 -5.04
C PRO A 98 17.26 7.28 -5.22
N VAL A 99 18.29 6.43 -5.27
CA VAL A 99 18.13 4.99 -5.44
C VAL A 99 17.50 4.34 -4.21
N GLN A 100 17.85 4.82 -3.00
CA GLN A 100 17.23 4.34 -1.77
C GLN A 100 15.71 4.54 -1.79
N LEU A 101 15.23 5.67 -2.27
CA LEU A 101 13.80 5.94 -2.38
C LEU A 101 13.12 4.94 -3.34
N LEU A 102 13.75 4.61 -4.47
CA LEU A 102 13.24 3.63 -5.42
C LEU A 102 13.19 2.22 -4.81
N ILE A 103 14.19 1.86 -4.00
CA ILE A 103 14.21 0.60 -3.24
C ILE A 103 13.07 0.57 -2.23
N ASP A 104 12.85 1.65 -1.48
CA ASP A 104 11.76 1.76 -0.51
C ASP A 104 10.39 1.60 -1.18
N ILE A 105 10.20 2.18 -2.38
CA ILE A 105 8.99 2.03 -3.19
C ILE A 105 8.78 0.57 -3.59
N LEU A 106 9.82 -0.11 -4.08
CA LEU A 106 9.69 -1.51 -4.50
C LEU A 106 9.38 -2.42 -3.30
N LYS A 107 10.06 -2.23 -2.16
CA LYS A 107 9.80 -2.99 -0.92
C LYS A 107 8.37 -2.82 -0.41
N ALA A 108 7.87 -1.59 -0.40
CA ALA A 108 6.49 -1.32 0.00
C ALA A 108 5.49 -1.98 -0.95
N ALA A 109 5.72 -1.89 -2.26
CA ALA A 109 4.86 -2.49 -3.27
C ALA A 109 4.86 -4.02 -3.19
N ASP A 110 6.02 -4.66 -3.07
CA ASP A 110 6.16 -6.11 -2.91
C ASP A 110 5.46 -6.61 -1.63
N LYS A 111 5.70 -5.92 -0.52
CA LYS A 111 5.05 -6.28 0.75
C LYS A 111 3.52 -6.13 0.68
N PHE A 112 3.02 -5.06 0.06
CA PHE A 112 1.59 -4.86 -0.13
C PHE A 112 0.98 -5.97 -0.99
N ASP A 113 1.61 -6.31 -2.10
CA ASP A 113 1.17 -7.40 -2.97
C ASP A 113 1.15 -8.74 -2.22
N ARG A 114 2.20 -9.07 -1.49
CA ARG A 114 2.26 -10.30 -0.67
C ARG A 114 1.16 -10.36 0.40
N LEU A 115 0.72 -9.24 0.95
CA LEU A 115 -0.36 -9.20 1.94
C LEU A 115 -1.74 -9.34 1.30
N THR A 116 -1.96 -8.76 0.11
CA THR A 116 -3.27 -8.63 -0.54
C THR A 116 -3.52 -9.63 -1.66
N ALA A 117 -2.46 -10.17 -2.28
CA ALA A 117 -2.61 -11.17 -3.34
C ALA A 117 -3.05 -12.53 -2.77
N MET A 118 -3.79 -13.26 -3.58
CA MET A 118 -4.11 -14.67 -3.27
C MET A 118 -2.83 -15.48 -3.19
N ASN A 119 -2.57 -16.05 -2.03
CA ASN A 119 -1.45 -16.94 -1.80
C ASN A 119 -1.97 -18.30 -1.31
N ILE A 120 -1.28 -19.37 -1.67
CA ILE A 120 -1.63 -20.74 -1.24
C ILE A 120 -1.49 -20.87 0.28
N ASN A 121 -0.55 -20.13 0.88
CA ASN A 121 -0.18 -20.29 2.29
C ASN A 121 -0.99 -19.41 3.26
N HIS A 122 -1.70 -18.38 2.80
CA HIS A 122 -2.53 -17.54 3.65
C HIS A 122 -3.68 -16.90 2.86
N ALA A 123 -4.77 -16.63 3.57
CA ALA A 123 -5.86 -15.85 3.01
C ALA A 123 -5.38 -14.40 2.75
N PRO A 124 -5.75 -13.80 1.60
CA PRO A 124 -5.39 -12.42 1.31
C PRO A 124 -6.02 -11.48 2.34
N MET A 125 -5.27 -10.50 2.77
CA MET A 125 -5.81 -9.39 3.57
C MET A 125 -6.61 -8.45 2.67
N SER A 126 -7.55 -7.72 3.26
CA SER A 126 -8.12 -6.55 2.58
C SER A 126 -7.05 -5.45 2.46
N GLU A 127 -7.21 -4.58 1.49
CA GLU A 127 -6.30 -3.44 1.29
C GLU A 127 -6.22 -2.57 2.55
N LEU A 128 -7.35 -2.37 3.23
CA LEU A 128 -7.40 -1.65 4.50
C LEU A 128 -6.60 -2.35 5.60
N ALA A 129 -6.74 -3.67 5.74
CA ALA A 129 -5.98 -4.45 6.71
C ALA A 129 -4.47 -4.42 6.41
N ALA A 130 -4.08 -4.48 5.13
CA ALA A 130 -2.69 -4.36 4.70
C ALA A 130 -2.12 -2.97 5.03
N MET A 131 -2.90 -1.91 4.83
CA MET A 131 -2.46 -0.56 5.22
C MET A 131 -2.38 -0.38 6.74
N THR A 132 -3.31 -0.95 7.49
CA THR A 132 -3.24 -0.98 8.96
C THR A 132 -1.97 -1.69 9.45
N PHE A 133 -1.57 -2.78 8.76
CA PHE A 133 -0.28 -3.43 9.01
C PHE A 133 0.89 -2.46 8.81
N PHE A 134 0.96 -1.73 7.70
CA PHE A 134 2.04 -0.76 7.45
C PHE A 134 2.10 0.34 8.53
N TYR A 135 0.96 0.86 8.96
CA TYR A 135 0.92 1.89 10.00
C TYR A 135 1.34 1.38 11.37
N SER A 136 1.00 0.14 11.72
CA SER A 136 1.48 -0.48 12.96
C SER A 136 2.99 -0.76 12.95
N HIS A 137 3.60 -0.86 11.77
CA HIS A 137 5.04 -1.10 11.56
C HIS A 137 5.74 0.09 10.88
N ILE A 138 5.19 1.30 10.99
CA ILE A 138 5.65 2.47 10.24
C ILE A 138 7.11 2.85 10.48
N SER A 139 7.70 2.41 11.59
CA SER A 139 9.12 2.61 11.87
C SER A 139 10.06 1.81 10.94
N GLU A 140 9.54 0.76 10.30
CA GLU A 140 10.29 -0.11 9.39
C GLU A 140 10.24 0.38 7.93
N TYR A 141 9.37 1.35 7.64
CA TYR A 141 9.10 1.83 6.29
C TYR A 141 9.33 3.32 6.12
N ASN A 142 9.55 3.73 4.89
CA ASN A 142 9.58 5.14 4.53
C ASN A 142 8.16 5.71 4.53
N ARG A 143 7.89 6.66 5.44
CA ARG A 143 6.55 7.22 5.67
C ARG A 143 5.95 7.87 4.42
N SER A 144 6.77 8.58 3.63
CA SER A 144 6.28 9.23 2.42
C SER A 144 5.88 8.21 1.34
N VAL A 145 6.58 7.07 1.28
CA VAL A 145 6.23 5.96 0.38
C VAL A 145 4.91 5.30 0.81
N ILE A 146 4.70 5.08 2.11
CA ILE A 146 3.45 4.49 2.60
C ILE A 146 2.26 5.44 2.40
N ALA A 147 2.46 6.75 2.58
CA ALA A 147 1.42 7.74 2.26
C ALA A 147 1.08 7.72 0.76
N ALA A 148 2.08 7.74 -0.12
CA ALA A 148 1.88 7.66 -1.57
C ALA A 148 1.24 6.32 -2.01
N LEU A 149 1.55 5.21 -1.34
CA LEU A 149 0.86 3.93 -1.56
C LEU A 149 -0.63 4.06 -1.23
N ALA A 150 -0.98 4.62 -0.06
CA ALA A 150 -2.37 4.81 0.37
C ALA A 150 -3.15 5.69 -0.63
N ASP A 151 -2.56 6.79 -1.07
CA ASP A 151 -3.16 7.72 -2.04
C ASP A 151 -3.34 7.05 -3.41
N SER A 152 -2.35 6.29 -3.86
CA SER A 152 -2.36 5.62 -5.18
C SER A 152 -3.44 4.56 -5.33
N ILE A 153 -3.86 3.90 -4.24
CA ILE A 153 -4.89 2.84 -4.24
C ILE A 153 -6.25 3.33 -3.72
N GLN A 154 -6.34 4.59 -3.26
CA GLN A 154 -7.57 5.20 -2.75
C GLN A 154 -8.29 4.29 -1.75
N ILE A 155 -7.66 3.98 -0.63
CA ILE A 155 -8.12 2.98 0.37
C ILE A 155 -9.55 3.24 0.85
N LEU A 156 -9.87 4.47 1.23
CA LEU A 156 -11.18 4.88 1.70
C LEU A 156 -11.71 6.05 0.87
N PRO A 157 -12.02 5.83 -0.42
CA PRO A 157 -12.49 6.92 -1.26
C PRO A 157 -13.87 7.41 -0.81
N THR A 158 -14.16 8.65 -1.07
CA THR A 158 -15.52 9.20 -0.91
C THR A 158 -16.55 8.31 -1.61
N GLY A 159 -17.57 7.89 -0.89
CA GLY A 159 -18.60 6.94 -1.36
C GLY A 159 -18.31 5.47 -1.00
N ALA A 160 -17.17 5.15 -0.39
CA ALA A 160 -16.94 3.81 0.12
C ALA A 160 -17.85 3.50 1.32
N CYS A 161 -18.44 2.31 1.32
CA CYS A 161 -19.22 1.82 2.45
C CYS A 161 -18.30 1.08 3.42
N LEU A 162 -18.51 1.31 4.73
CA LEU A 162 -17.64 0.83 5.80
C LEU A 162 -18.39 -0.10 6.75
N ASP A 163 -17.66 -1.10 7.25
CA ASP A 163 -18.05 -1.90 8.41
C ASP A 163 -17.26 -1.44 9.65
N PHE A 164 -17.95 -1.19 10.76
CA PHE A 164 -17.33 -0.80 12.04
C PHE A 164 -17.27 -1.98 13.02
N ALA A 165 -16.30 -1.94 13.95
CA ALA A 165 -16.08 -2.98 14.94
C ALA A 165 -17.30 -3.24 15.84
N ASN A 166 -18.14 -2.24 16.05
CA ASN A 166 -19.39 -2.36 16.82
C ASN A 166 -20.56 -2.96 16.01
N GLY A 167 -20.32 -3.39 14.74
CA GLY A 167 -21.31 -3.94 13.82
C GLY A 167 -22.16 -2.90 13.09
N GLU A 168 -21.92 -1.63 13.32
CA GLU A 168 -22.56 -0.54 12.58
C GLU A 168 -21.92 -0.42 11.18
N LYS A 169 -22.57 0.34 10.32
CA LYS A 169 -22.15 0.58 8.94
C LYS A 169 -22.19 2.06 8.62
N GLY A 170 -21.34 2.49 7.69
CA GLY A 170 -21.29 3.89 7.30
C GLY A 170 -20.84 4.10 5.86
N LEU A 171 -20.80 5.37 5.48
CA LEU A 171 -20.37 5.84 4.17
C LEU A 171 -19.30 6.91 4.34
N VAL A 172 -18.19 6.80 3.61
CA VAL A 172 -17.19 7.87 3.54
C VAL A 172 -17.76 9.06 2.79
N LEU A 173 -17.86 10.22 3.47
CA LEU A 173 -18.32 11.47 2.90
C LEU A 173 -17.16 12.34 2.40
N ALA A 174 -16.03 12.29 3.09
CA ALA A 174 -14.81 12.98 2.69
C ALA A 174 -13.59 12.20 3.22
N ASP A 175 -12.64 11.95 2.35
CA ASP A 175 -11.33 11.38 2.68
C ASP A 175 -10.51 12.40 3.50
N ASN A 176 -9.67 11.89 4.40
CA ASN A 176 -8.74 12.70 5.19
C ASN A 176 -7.31 12.46 4.67
N PRO A 177 -6.73 13.38 3.89
CA PRO A 177 -5.40 13.19 3.30
C PRO A 177 -4.26 13.12 4.32
N ALA A 178 -4.46 13.66 5.52
CA ALA A 178 -3.45 13.63 6.58
C ALA A 178 -3.47 12.31 7.36
N ASP A 179 -4.63 11.64 7.40
CA ASP A 179 -4.85 10.38 8.12
C ASP A 179 -6.00 9.61 7.46
N PHE A 180 -5.69 8.85 6.43
CA PHE A 180 -6.68 8.16 5.61
C PHE A 180 -7.52 7.13 6.39
N LEU A 181 -7.07 6.66 7.57
CA LEU A 181 -7.86 5.75 8.42
C LEU A 181 -8.96 6.48 9.19
N HIS A 182 -8.93 7.80 9.22
CA HIS A 182 -9.88 8.63 9.98
C HIS A 182 -10.60 9.65 9.08
N PRO A 183 -11.41 9.17 8.10
CA PRO A 183 -12.20 10.03 7.22
C PRO A 183 -13.41 10.66 7.94
N MET A 184 -14.12 11.54 7.27
CA MET A 184 -15.45 11.95 7.66
C MET A 184 -16.48 10.96 7.11
N ILE A 185 -17.37 10.47 7.97
CA ILE A 185 -18.33 9.42 7.61
C ILE A 185 -19.77 9.80 7.96
N LEU A 186 -20.72 9.21 7.26
CA LEU A 186 -22.12 9.11 7.66
C LEU A 186 -22.35 7.75 8.30
N ASN A 187 -22.79 7.70 9.55
CA ASN A 187 -23.21 6.47 10.20
C ASN A 187 -24.67 6.14 9.82
N PHE A 188 -24.93 4.93 9.31
CA PHE A 188 -26.26 4.53 8.87
C PHE A 188 -27.24 4.21 10.01
N LYS A 189 -26.74 3.99 11.24
CA LYS A 189 -27.58 3.64 12.38
C LYS A 189 -28.41 4.84 12.88
N ASP A 190 -27.80 5.99 12.95
CA ASP A 190 -28.39 7.21 13.51
C ASP A 190 -28.52 8.36 12.52
N ASN A 191 -28.04 8.16 11.29
CA ASN A 191 -27.98 9.18 10.23
C ASN A 191 -27.18 10.43 10.65
N GLN A 192 -26.14 10.26 11.49
CA GLN A 192 -25.28 11.35 11.91
C GLN A 192 -23.94 11.32 11.18
N ILE A 193 -23.35 12.48 11.06
CA ILE A 193 -22.04 12.66 10.43
C ILE A 193 -20.99 12.75 11.53
N TYR A 194 -19.94 11.93 11.39
CA TYR A 194 -18.84 11.84 12.33
C TYR A 194 -17.51 12.16 11.65
N ASP A 195 -16.71 12.98 12.32
CA ASP A 195 -15.30 13.19 11.98
C ASP A 195 -14.46 12.18 12.77
N LEU A 196 -13.96 11.15 12.11
CA LEU A 196 -13.13 10.11 12.74
C LEU A 196 -11.73 10.60 13.09
N SER A 197 -11.31 11.81 12.67
CA SER A 197 -10.07 12.42 13.15
C SER A 197 -10.15 12.84 14.62
N ASN A 198 -11.38 12.91 15.19
CA ASN A 198 -11.58 13.12 16.62
C ASN A 198 -11.46 11.78 17.37
N PRO A 199 -10.52 11.64 18.34
CA PRO A 199 -10.32 10.40 19.09
C PRO A 199 -11.59 9.85 19.77
N GLU A 200 -12.48 10.73 20.28
CA GLU A 200 -13.71 10.29 20.93
C GLU A 200 -14.66 9.55 19.97
N THR A 201 -14.68 9.96 18.69
CA THR A 201 -15.51 9.32 17.67
C THR A 201 -14.83 8.11 17.06
N SER A 202 -13.53 8.16 16.82
CA SER A 202 -12.78 7.03 16.25
C SER A 202 -12.72 5.82 17.19
N ASP A 203 -12.64 6.03 18.51
CA ASP A 203 -12.69 4.95 19.49
C ASP A 203 -14.04 4.21 19.48
N GLN A 204 -15.13 4.89 19.15
CA GLN A 204 -16.46 4.31 19.08
C GLN A 204 -16.77 3.66 17.72
N LEU A 205 -16.22 4.21 16.65
CA LEU A 205 -16.48 3.83 15.26
C LEU A 205 -15.19 3.40 14.57
N GLN A 206 -14.53 2.37 15.10
CA GLN A 206 -13.32 1.80 14.51
C GLN A 206 -13.67 1.11 13.20
N ILE A 207 -13.05 1.54 12.09
CA ILE A 207 -13.22 0.91 10.79
C ILE A 207 -12.55 -0.46 10.80
N VAL A 208 -13.29 -1.51 10.44
CA VAL A 208 -12.77 -2.89 10.34
C VAL A 208 -12.46 -3.25 8.90
N ASP A 209 -13.37 -2.92 7.97
CA ASP A 209 -13.18 -3.21 6.55
C ASP A 209 -14.09 -2.33 5.67
N ILE A 210 -13.81 -2.38 4.37
CA ILE A 210 -14.67 -1.82 3.34
C ILE A 210 -15.69 -2.89 2.96
N MET A 211 -16.96 -2.52 2.91
CA MET A 211 -18.02 -3.42 2.46
C MET A 211 -17.77 -3.86 1.02
N LYS A 212 -17.54 -5.14 0.80
CA LYS A 212 -17.31 -5.73 -0.54
C LYS A 212 -18.57 -5.76 -1.42
N THR A 213 -19.75 -5.61 -0.82
CA THR A 213 -21.03 -5.59 -1.54
C THR A 213 -21.89 -4.47 -1.00
N MET A 214 -22.34 -3.56 -1.87
CA MET A 214 -23.36 -2.57 -1.50
C MET A 214 -24.63 -3.30 -1.05
N ASP A 215 -25.04 -3.05 0.18
CA ASP A 215 -26.38 -3.43 0.60
C ASP A 215 -27.38 -2.42 0.00
N ASN A 216 -27.99 -2.77 -1.13
CA ASN A 216 -28.96 -1.92 -1.84
C ASN A 216 -30.21 -1.58 -1.01
N ARG A 217 -30.32 -2.13 0.22
CA ARG A 217 -31.38 -1.80 1.18
C ARG A 217 -31.10 -0.54 1.97
N ILE A 218 -29.89 -0.02 1.91
CA ILE A 218 -29.50 1.22 2.60
C ILE A 218 -29.80 2.38 1.65
N ALA A 219 -30.89 3.09 1.92
CA ALA A 219 -31.21 4.35 1.24
C ALA A 219 -30.74 5.52 2.11
N ILE A 220 -29.84 6.34 1.59
CA ILE A 220 -29.45 7.58 2.24
C ILE A 220 -30.56 8.59 2.03
N ASP A 221 -31.10 9.11 3.12
CA ASP A 221 -32.11 10.13 3.11
C ASP A 221 -31.59 11.44 2.50
N SER A 222 -32.38 12.02 1.59
CA SER A 222 -32.01 13.27 0.93
C SER A 222 -31.85 14.46 1.89
N ASP A 223 -32.49 14.44 3.05
CA ASP A 223 -32.38 15.51 4.04
C ASP A 223 -31.08 15.40 4.84
N THR A 224 -30.58 14.21 5.09
CA THR A 224 -29.25 13.97 5.66
C THR A 224 -28.15 14.45 4.71
N LEU A 225 -28.27 14.20 3.40
CA LEU A 225 -27.33 14.73 2.41
C LEU A 225 -27.34 16.25 2.34
N LYS A 226 -28.52 16.88 2.51
CA LYS A 226 -28.63 18.34 2.60
C LYS A 226 -27.97 18.91 3.85
N GLN A 227 -28.05 18.21 5.00
CA GLN A 227 -27.35 18.59 6.23
C GLN A 227 -25.83 18.59 6.03
N PHE A 228 -25.31 17.58 5.34
CA PHE A 228 -23.88 17.52 5.00
C PHE A 228 -23.41 18.76 4.23
N VAL A 229 -24.23 19.28 3.30
CA VAL A 229 -23.91 20.50 2.52
C VAL A 229 -24.16 21.77 3.30
N ALA A 230 -25.12 21.78 4.22
CA ALA A 230 -25.60 22.97 4.92
C ALA A 230 -24.93 23.21 6.28
N ASP A 231 -24.38 22.17 6.93
CA ASP A 231 -23.74 22.32 8.23
C ASP A 231 -22.37 23.03 8.10
N PRO A 232 -22.20 24.21 8.76
CA PRO A 232 -20.97 25.00 8.65
C PRO A 232 -19.73 24.27 9.14
N TYR A 233 -19.83 23.42 10.18
CA TYR A 233 -18.72 22.67 10.73
C TYR A 233 -18.27 21.58 9.74
N ILE A 234 -19.22 20.83 9.21
CA ILE A 234 -18.98 19.78 8.21
C ILE A 234 -18.33 20.37 6.96
N LYS A 235 -18.88 21.49 6.47
CA LYS A 235 -18.32 22.20 5.32
C LYS A 235 -16.90 22.69 5.58
N ALA A 236 -16.64 23.31 6.74
CA ALA A 236 -15.30 23.77 7.11
C ALA A 236 -14.28 22.62 7.19
N THR A 237 -14.68 21.45 7.70
CA THR A 237 -13.83 20.27 7.78
C THR A 237 -13.55 19.69 6.40
N ALA A 238 -14.56 19.59 5.54
CA ALA A 238 -14.38 19.14 4.16
C ALA A 238 -13.49 20.09 3.34
N ASP A 239 -13.64 21.39 3.52
CA ASP A 239 -12.79 22.41 2.88
C ASP A 239 -11.34 22.34 3.39
N ARG A 240 -11.14 22.06 4.69
CA ARG A 240 -9.80 21.82 5.26
C ARG A 240 -9.13 20.60 4.63
N PHE A 241 -9.85 19.49 4.45
CA PHE A 241 -9.31 18.29 3.82
C PHE A 241 -8.94 18.54 2.36
N ARG A 242 -9.78 19.24 1.60
CA ARG A 242 -9.45 19.63 0.21
C ARG A 242 -8.21 20.51 0.13
N ALA A 243 -8.10 21.53 1.00
CA ALA A 243 -6.94 22.41 1.04
C ALA A 243 -5.65 21.69 1.43
N GLN A 244 -5.72 20.63 2.26
CA GLN A 244 -4.57 19.77 2.57
C GLN A 244 -4.15 18.94 1.36
N LYS A 245 -5.12 18.37 0.64
CA LYS A 245 -4.86 17.58 -0.58
C LYS A 245 -4.19 18.43 -1.67
N GLU A 246 -4.65 19.67 -1.86
CA GLU A 246 -4.03 20.61 -2.81
C GLU A 246 -2.59 21.00 -2.45
N LYS A 247 -2.25 21.06 -1.15
CA LYS A 247 -0.88 21.35 -0.68
C LYS A 247 0.06 20.16 -0.81
N ILE A 248 -0.45 18.93 -0.75
CA ILE A 248 0.34 17.71 -0.91
C ILE A 248 0.68 17.50 -2.39
N ASN A 249 -0.22 17.96 -3.30
CA ASN A 249 -0.08 17.83 -4.75
C ASN A 249 0.69 19.01 -5.41
N GLN A 250 1.26 19.92 -4.63
CA GLN A 250 2.16 21.01 -5.07
C GLN A 250 3.61 20.74 -4.62
#